data_daf648df2250f8194cfd7353dfab8484
#
_entry.id   daf648df2250f8194cfd7353dfab8484
#
_cell.length_a   1.000
_cell.length_b   1.000
_cell.length_c   1.000
_cell.angle_alpha   90.00
_cell.angle_beta   90.00
_cell.angle_gamma   90.00
#
_symmetry.space_group_name_H-M   'P 1'
#
loop_
_entity.id
_entity.type
_entity.pdbx_description
1 polymer ?
#
loop_
_entity_poly.entity_id
_entity_poly.type
_entity_poly.pdbx_seq_one_letter_code
_entity_poly.pdbx_strand_id
1 'polypeptide(L)'
;MEYLQGRLAAYEAAEPPYSGIGFVFSSGDPYTGIDLDDCRNPETGAIAPWARRIIDRVQEGYIETSPSRTGVHIIVEGTVRDGGLRKGPIEMYSRERFFTITGEVL
;
A
#
# COMPACT_ATOMS: atom_id res chain seq x y z
N MET A 1 11.01 4.34 2.02
CA MET A 1 10.55 5.28 0.96
C MET A 1 10.37 6.67 1.57
N GLU A 2 11.36 7.50 1.35
CA GLU A 2 11.40 8.84 1.93
C GLU A 2 10.23 9.72 1.48
N TYR A 3 9.87 9.66 0.20
CA TYR A 3 8.77 10.46 -0.34
C TYR A 3 7.45 10.18 0.38
N LEU A 4 7.11 8.90 0.53
CA LEU A 4 5.86 8.52 1.18
C LEU A 4 5.87 8.86 2.67
N GLN A 5 6.99 8.64 3.34
CA GLN A 5 7.14 9.01 4.75
C GLN A 5 7.01 10.51 4.95
N GLY A 6 7.54 11.31 4.03
CA GLY A 6 7.37 12.75 4.05
C GLY A 6 5.91 13.17 3.89
N ARG A 7 5.16 12.46 3.04
CA ARG A 7 3.73 12.71 2.87
C ARG A 7 2.93 12.37 4.13
N LEU A 8 3.27 11.27 4.79
CA LEU A 8 2.64 10.91 6.06
C LEU A 8 2.93 11.93 7.14
N ALA A 9 4.18 12.38 7.25
CA ALA A 9 4.54 13.40 8.22
C ALA A 9 3.77 14.70 7.97
N ALA A 10 3.60 15.10 6.72
CA ALA A 10 2.82 16.28 6.36
C ALA A 10 1.35 16.12 6.75
N TYR A 11 0.78 14.94 6.54
CA TYR A 11 -0.60 14.65 6.94
C TYR A 11 -0.77 14.72 8.45
N GLU A 12 0.15 14.09 9.20
CA GLU A 12 0.10 14.08 10.66
C GLU A 12 0.22 15.48 11.25
N ALA A 13 0.95 16.36 10.58
CA ALA A 13 1.11 17.75 11.00
C ALA A 13 -0.05 18.63 10.59
N ALA A 14 -0.92 18.19 9.69
CA ALA A 14 -2.05 18.97 9.21
C ALA A 14 -3.18 18.98 10.23
N GLU A 15 -3.92 20.08 10.24
CA GLU A 15 -5.09 20.21 11.12
C GLU A 15 -6.31 19.52 10.52
N PRO A 16 -7.25 19.04 11.38
CA PRO A 16 -8.54 18.53 10.89
C PRO A 16 -9.21 19.54 9.97
N PRO A 17 -10.06 19.08 8.99
CA PRO A 17 -10.75 17.79 9.00
C PRO A 17 -10.15 16.69 8.11
N TYR A 18 -8.86 16.66 7.87
CA TYR A 18 -8.29 15.62 7.01
C TYR A 18 -8.55 14.23 7.61
N SER A 19 -9.16 13.35 6.81
CA SER A 19 -9.50 11.98 7.23
C SER A 19 -8.54 10.93 6.68
N GLY A 20 -7.57 11.34 5.86
CA GLY A 20 -6.61 10.44 5.26
C GLY A 20 -5.72 11.14 4.26
N ILE A 21 -4.73 10.43 3.78
CA ILE A 21 -3.82 10.89 2.75
C ILE A 21 -3.84 9.87 1.62
N GLY A 22 -3.81 10.34 0.39
CA GLY A 22 -3.79 9.48 -0.79
C GLY A 22 -2.41 9.46 -1.44
N PHE A 23 -2.04 8.31 -1.96
CA PHE A 23 -0.88 8.16 -2.83
C PHE A 23 -1.38 7.82 -4.23
N VAL A 24 -1.07 8.70 -5.19
CA VAL A 24 -1.52 8.54 -6.58
C VAL A 24 -0.43 7.87 -7.40
N PHE A 25 -0.80 6.78 -8.07
CA PHE A 25 0.10 6.12 -9.01
C PHE A 25 -0.15 6.70 -10.39
N SER A 26 0.89 7.24 -11.00
CA SER A 26 0.82 7.82 -12.34
C SER A 26 1.91 7.25 -13.23
N SER A 27 1.70 7.33 -14.54
CA SER A 27 2.62 6.73 -15.52
C SER A 27 4.03 7.33 -15.49
N GLY A 28 4.19 8.50 -14.91
CA GLY A 28 5.50 9.13 -14.76
C GLY A 28 6.25 8.74 -13.49
N ASP A 29 5.59 8.05 -12.58
CA ASP A 29 6.18 7.67 -11.29
C ASP A 29 6.80 6.28 -11.35
N PRO A 30 7.94 6.06 -10.67
CA PRO A 30 8.60 4.75 -10.67
C PRO A 30 8.03 3.79 -9.62
N TYR A 31 6.80 3.98 -9.17
CA TYR A 31 6.23 3.21 -8.07
C TYR A 31 5.11 2.28 -8.52
N THR A 32 5.03 1.13 -7.85
CA THR A 32 3.95 0.17 -8.01
C THR A 32 3.27 -0.05 -6.68
N GLY A 33 1.95 0.00 -6.69
CA GLY A 33 1.12 -0.38 -5.56
C GLY A 33 0.70 -1.83 -5.65
N ILE A 34 0.77 -2.53 -4.54
CA ILE A 34 0.31 -3.91 -4.42
C ILE A 34 -0.76 -3.95 -3.35
N ASP A 35 -1.94 -4.42 -3.71
CA ASP A 35 -3.06 -4.57 -2.79
C ASP A 35 -3.30 -6.06 -2.55
N LEU A 36 -3.12 -6.47 -1.30
CA LEU A 36 -3.37 -7.83 -0.85
C LEU A 36 -4.67 -7.83 -0.06
N ASP A 37 -5.72 -8.40 -0.64
CA ASP A 37 -7.05 -8.41 -0.06
C ASP A 37 -7.30 -9.63 0.81
N ASP A 38 -8.13 -9.44 1.83
CA ASP A 38 -8.68 -10.52 2.66
C ASP A 38 -7.60 -11.45 3.22
N CYS A 39 -6.53 -10.86 3.71
CA CYS A 39 -5.35 -11.60 4.20
C CYS A 39 -4.98 -11.27 5.65
N ARG A 40 -5.73 -10.39 6.30
CA ARG A 40 -5.40 -9.93 7.66
C ARG A 40 -6.63 -10.03 8.55
N ASN A 41 -6.46 -10.62 9.73
CA ASN A 41 -7.50 -10.62 10.75
C ASN A 41 -7.53 -9.24 11.41
N PRO A 42 -8.65 -8.49 11.33
CA PRO A 42 -8.70 -7.12 11.86
C PRO A 42 -8.64 -7.06 13.39
N GLU A 43 -8.96 -8.14 14.09
CA GLU A 43 -8.92 -8.19 15.54
C GLU A 43 -7.55 -8.56 16.09
N THR A 44 -6.88 -9.52 15.48
CA THR A 44 -5.60 -10.03 15.96
C THR A 44 -4.39 -9.50 15.21
N GLY A 45 -4.58 -9.01 13.98
CA GLY A 45 -3.50 -8.61 13.11
C GLY A 45 -2.79 -9.78 12.42
N ALA A 46 -3.28 -11.00 12.61
CA ALA A 46 -2.68 -12.17 11.98
C ALA A 46 -2.81 -12.10 10.47
N ILE A 47 -1.72 -12.43 9.78
CA ILE A 47 -1.63 -12.35 8.32
C ILE A 47 -1.55 -13.76 7.74
N ALA A 48 -2.35 -14.00 6.70
CA ALA A 48 -2.39 -15.28 6.01
C ALA A 48 -1.00 -15.66 5.46
N PRO A 49 -0.63 -16.94 5.49
CA PRO A 49 0.70 -17.38 5.05
C PRO A 49 1.07 -16.96 3.62
N TRP A 50 0.11 -16.97 2.69
CA TRP A 50 0.38 -16.57 1.32
C TRP A 50 0.77 -15.09 1.21
N ALA A 51 0.11 -14.23 2.00
CA ALA A 51 0.42 -12.80 2.03
C ALA A 51 1.74 -12.56 2.76
N ARG A 52 1.99 -13.27 3.85
CA ARG A 52 3.25 -13.16 4.58
C ARG A 52 4.44 -13.49 3.68
N ARG A 53 4.31 -14.50 2.81
CA ARG A 53 5.37 -14.83 1.87
C ARG A 53 5.68 -13.69 0.90
N ILE A 54 4.66 -12.96 0.48
CA ILE A 54 4.84 -11.79 -0.39
C ILE A 54 5.51 -10.65 0.38
N ILE A 55 5.01 -10.36 1.58
CA ILE A 55 5.55 -9.30 2.43
C ILE A 55 7.03 -9.54 2.72
N ASP A 56 7.40 -10.77 3.04
CA ASP A 56 8.78 -11.12 3.40
C ASP A 56 9.75 -10.97 2.22
N ARG A 57 9.24 -10.93 0.99
CA ARG A 57 10.07 -10.71 -0.21
C ARG A 57 10.29 -9.23 -0.51
N VAL A 58 9.56 -8.34 0.12
CA VAL A 58 9.70 -6.90 -0.07
C VAL A 58 10.89 -6.43 0.76
N GLN A 59 12.01 -6.14 0.10
CA GLN A 59 13.23 -5.70 0.77
C GLN A 59 13.24 -4.20 1.02
N GLU A 60 12.82 -3.44 0.02
CA GLU A 60 12.71 -1.98 0.13
C GLU A 60 11.33 -1.57 -0.35
N GLY A 61 10.54 -1.03 0.54
CA GLY A 61 9.21 -0.60 0.20
C GLY A 61 8.46 -0.14 1.43
N TYR A 62 7.26 0.36 1.20
CA TYR A 62 6.37 0.78 2.26
C TYR A 62 5.25 -0.26 2.39
N ILE A 63 5.03 -0.74 3.59
CA ILE A 63 4.03 -1.78 3.87
C ILE A 63 3.14 -1.30 5.01
N GLU A 64 1.85 -1.31 4.78
CA GLU A 64 0.87 -0.87 5.79
C GLU A 64 -0.38 -1.74 5.80
N THR A 65 -1.11 -1.66 6.91
CA THR A 65 -2.47 -2.21 6.97
C THR A 65 -3.38 -1.37 6.08
N SER A 66 -4.23 -2.01 5.28
CA SER A 66 -5.19 -1.31 4.43
C SER A 66 -6.28 -0.62 5.26
N PRO A 67 -7.03 0.34 4.66
CA PRO A 67 -8.14 1.01 5.37
C PRO A 67 -9.21 0.06 5.89
N SER A 68 -9.47 -1.03 5.21
CA SER A 68 -10.44 -2.04 5.66
C SER A 68 -9.96 -2.82 6.88
N ARG A 69 -8.66 -2.79 7.15
CA ARG A 69 -7.96 -3.56 8.19
C ARG A 69 -7.92 -5.07 7.92
N THR A 70 -8.49 -5.52 6.80
CA THR A 70 -8.48 -6.93 6.38
C THR A 70 -7.46 -7.23 5.30
N GLY A 71 -6.74 -6.21 4.84
CA GLY A 71 -5.74 -6.35 3.79
C GLY A 71 -4.47 -5.58 4.10
N VAL A 72 -3.57 -5.58 3.13
CA VAL A 72 -2.26 -4.95 3.22
C VAL A 72 -1.99 -4.16 1.94
N HIS A 73 -1.49 -2.95 2.09
CA HIS A 73 -1.00 -2.13 0.99
C HIS A 73 0.52 -2.15 0.97
N ILE A 74 1.10 -2.35 -0.19
CA ILE A 74 2.55 -2.31 -0.38
C ILE A 74 2.86 -1.33 -1.50
N ILE A 75 3.84 -0.46 -1.29
CA ILE A 75 4.34 0.44 -2.34
C ILE A 75 5.82 0.17 -2.52
N VAL A 76 6.21 -0.18 -3.75
CA VAL A 76 7.60 -0.49 -4.10
C VAL A 76 8.02 0.30 -5.33
N GLU A 77 9.33 0.44 -5.52
CA GLU A 77 9.86 0.99 -6.76
C GLU A 77 9.78 -0.06 -7.87
N GLY A 78 9.52 0.39 -9.07
CA GLY A 78 9.35 -0.44 -10.24
C GLY A 78 7.96 -0.25 -10.83
N THR A 79 7.77 -0.74 -12.05
CA THR A 79 6.49 -0.64 -12.74
C THR A 79 6.05 -2.02 -13.22
N VAL A 80 4.73 -2.22 -13.28
CA VAL A 80 4.18 -3.45 -13.83
C VAL A 80 3.86 -3.27 -15.30
N ARG A 81 3.91 -4.37 -16.06
CA ARG A 81 3.55 -4.37 -17.47
C ARG A 81 2.10 -3.90 -17.62
N ASP A 82 1.89 -3.06 -18.64
CA ASP A 82 0.57 -2.52 -18.98
C ASP A 82 -0.10 -1.75 -17.84
N GLY A 83 0.69 -1.36 -16.82
CA GLY A 83 0.21 -0.53 -15.72
C GLY A 83 -0.63 -1.23 -14.68
N GLY A 84 -0.89 -2.51 -14.82
CA GLY A 84 -1.68 -3.25 -13.84
C GLY A 84 -1.74 -4.73 -14.08
N LEU A 85 -1.98 -5.46 -13.00
CA LEU A 85 -2.13 -6.92 -13.00
C LEU A 85 -3.03 -7.30 -11.83
N ARG A 86 -3.95 -8.25 -12.08
CA ARG A 86 -4.80 -8.77 -11.02
C ARG A 86 -4.84 -10.29 -11.07
N LYS A 87 -4.68 -10.94 -9.90
CA LYS A 87 -4.80 -12.38 -9.77
C LYS A 87 -5.38 -12.72 -8.40
N GLY A 88 -6.68 -13.09 -8.38
CA GLY A 88 -7.38 -13.39 -7.14
C GLY A 88 -7.36 -12.21 -6.17
N PRO A 89 -6.89 -12.40 -4.94
CA PRO A 89 -6.84 -11.34 -3.93
C PRO A 89 -5.65 -10.38 -4.09
N ILE A 90 -4.86 -10.50 -5.16
CA ILE A 90 -3.67 -9.70 -5.40
C ILE A 90 -3.91 -8.77 -6.58
N GLU A 91 -3.77 -7.46 -6.35
CA GLU A 91 -3.75 -6.45 -7.41
C GLU A 91 -2.43 -5.70 -7.38
N MET A 92 -1.87 -5.45 -8.56
CA MET A 92 -0.66 -4.65 -8.72
C MET A 92 -0.91 -3.61 -9.80
N TYR A 93 -0.54 -2.35 -9.53
CA TYR A 93 -0.69 -1.29 -10.52
C TYR A 93 0.30 -0.16 -10.27
N SER A 94 0.67 0.50 -11.35
CA SER A 94 1.64 1.60 -11.32
C SER A 94 1.10 2.89 -11.94
N ARG A 95 -0.17 2.92 -12.35
CA ARG A 95 -0.81 4.14 -12.88
C ARG A 95 -2.33 4.08 -12.75
N GLU A 96 -2.97 5.24 -12.83
CA GLU A 96 -4.42 5.41 -12.85
C GLU A 96 -5.12 4.86 -11.61
N ARG A 97 -4.41 4.83 -10.48
CA ARG A 97 -4.92 4.36 -9.21
C ARG A 97 -4.38 5.21 -8.08
N PHE A 98 -5.04 5.12 -6.93
CA PHE A 98 -4.52 5.70 -5.71
C PHE A 98 -4.82 4.77 -4.53
N PHE A 99 -3.97 4.85 -3.52
CA PHE A 99 -4.20 4.23 -2.22
C PHE A 99 -4.55 5.30 -1.20
N THR A 100 -5.50 5.01 -0.34
CA THR A 100 -5.63 5.75 0.92
C THR A 100 -4.57 5.21 1.86
N ILE A 101 -3.69 6.09 2.31
CA ILE A 101 -2.58 5.73 3.20
C ILE A 101 -3.08 5.78 4.64
N THR A 102 -2.94 4.68 5.37
CA THR A 102 -3.37 4.58 6.76
C THR A 102 -2.29 5.00 7.74
N GLY A 103 -1.04 4.83 7.37
CA GLY A 103 0.07 5.04 8.28
C GLY A 103 0.28 3.90 9.27
N GLU A 104 -0.54 2.87 9.25
CA GLU A 104 -0.39 1.70 10.12
C GLU A 104 0.66 0.75 9.55
N VAL A 105 1.92 1.11 9.70
CA VAL A 105 3.07 0.40 9.13
C VAL A 105 3.23 -0.96 9.80
N LEU A 106 3.50 -1.96 8.97
CA LEU A 106 3.79 -3.32 9.44
C LEU A 106 5.27 -3.50 9.76
#